data_a369c18ac07c9165b8f31eb807d7f4c5
#
_entry.id   a369c18ac07c9165b8f31eb807d7f4c5
#
_cell.length_a   1.000
_cell.length_b   1.000
_cell.length_c   1.000
_cell.angle_alpha   90.00
_cell.angle_beta   90.00
_cell.angle_gamma   90.00
#
_symmetry.space_group_name_H-M   'P 1'
#
loop_
_entity.id
_entity.type
_entity.pdbx_description
1 polymer ?
#
loop_
_entity_poly.entity_id
_entity_poly.type
_entity_poly.pdbx_seq_one_letter_code
_entity_poly.pdbx_strand_id
1 'polypeptide(L)'
;MASLIFEHLKKVYPNGFVSVDDVSLSIEDGEFVVFHGPSGCGKSTILRMIGGLEDITSGKIYLDNTFLNDILPRDRKLAMAFQNYALYKYMNVYDNMALGLKLRDLPRTVINTRVKTAAAFLGISDILTKKIRSISDSERQRVALGRAIVCHPKVLLVDED
;
A
#
# COMPACT_ATOMS: atom_id res chain seq x y z
N MET A 1 4.80 -15.16 -10.00
CA MET A 1 5.05 -13.90 -10.74
C MET A 1 3.83 -13.04 -10.55
N ALA A 2 4.00 -11.77 -10.25
CA ALA A 2 2.86 -10.86 -10.05
C ALA A 2 2.86 -9.83 -11.19
N SER A 3 1.86 -9.90 -12.09
CA SER A 3 1.64 -8.89 -13.13
C SER A 3 0.44 -8.03 -12.76
N LEU A 4 0.54 -6.72 -12.97
CA LEU A 4 -0.55 -5.76 -12.72
C LEU A 4 -0.91 -5.09 -14.04
N ILE A 5 -2.14 -5.26 -14.49
CA ILE A 5 -2.61 -4.78 -15.79
C ILE A 5 -3.77 -3.83 -15.61
N PHE A 6 -3.72 -2.68 -16.29
CA PHE A 6 -4.83 -1.74 -16.43
C PHE A 6 -5.29 -1.71 -17.87
N GLU A 7 -6.60 -1.77 -18.08
CA GLU A 7 -7.23 -1.64 -19.38
C GLU A 7 -8.22 -0.47 -19.35
N HIS A 8 -7.93 0.58 -20.11
CA HIS A 8 -8.83 1.75 -20.30
C HIS A 8 -9.35 2.34 -18.99
N LEU A 9 -8.44 2.46 -17.99
CA LEU A 9 -8.80 2.90 -16.64
C LEU A 9 -9.23 4.36 -16.65
N LYS A 10 -10.41 4.63 -16.10
CA LYS A 10 -11.00 5.98 -16.03
C LYS A 10 -11.61 6.25 -14.68
N LYS A 11 -11.42 7.47 -14.19
CA LYS A 11 -12.08 7.98 -12.98
C LYS A 11 -12.66 9.35 -13.24
N VAL A 12 -13.98 9.45 -13.07
CA VAL A 12 -14.74 10.70 -13.08
C VAL A 12 -15.44 10.85 -11.73
N TYR A 13 -15.22 11.95 -11.04
CA TYR A 13 -15.90 12.25 -9.78
C TYR A 13 -17.32 12.80 -10.01
N PRO A 14 -18.20 12.77 -8.98
CA PRO A 14 -19.60 13.24 -9.13
C PRO A 14 -19.74 14.70 -9.58
N ASN A 15 -18.72 15.53 -9.33
CA ASN A 15 -18.69 16.93 -9.78
C ASN A 15 -18.25 17.09 -11.26
N GLY A 16 -18.09 15.99 -12.00
CA GLY A 16 -17.64 15.98 -13.39
C GLY A 16 -16.11 16.06 -13.58
N PHE A 17 -15.33 16.17 -12.50
CA PHE A 17 -13.88 16.23 -12.62
C PHE A 17 -13.31 14.87 -13.06
N VAL A 18 -12.59 14.87 -14.18
CA VAL A 18 -11.87 13.69 -14.70
C VAL A 18 -10.48 13.65 -14.10
N SER A 19 -10.26 12.72 -13.19
CA SER A 19 -8.96 12.55 -12.50
C SER A 19 -8.04 11.60 -13.23
N VAL A 20 -8.59 10.56 -13.86
CA VAL A 20 -7.86 9.58 -14.68
C VAL A 20 -8.66 9.37 -15.96
N ASP A 21 -8.01 9.48 -17.11
CA ASP A 21 -8.66 9.37 -18.41
C ASP A 21 -7.93 8.39 -19.31
N ASP A 22 -8.54 7.24 -19.56
CA ASP A 22 -8.10 6.20 -20.51
C ASP A 22 -6.65 5.71 -20.32
N VAL A 23 -6.30 5.32 -19.09
CA VAL A 23 -4.96 4.81 -18.79
C VAL A 23 -4.92 3.30 -18.97
N SER A 24 -4.02 2.84 -19.85
CA SER A 24 -3.71 1.41 -20.03
C SER A 24 -2.21 1.18 -19.78
N LEU A 25 -1.87 0.17 -18.97
CA LEU A 25 -0.50 -0.12 -18.58
C LEU A 25 -0.39 -1.60 -18.18
N SER A 26 0.72 -2.22 -18.53
CA SER A 26 1.11 -3.54 -18.02
C SER A 26 2.41 -3.41 -17.24
N ILE A 27 2.41 -3.92 -16.01
CA ILE A 27 3.56 -3.95 -15.10
C ILE A 27 3.87 -5.40 -14.80
N GLU A 28 5.10 -5.81 -15.12
CA GLU A 28 5.54 -7.19 -14.93
C GLU A 28 6.07 -7.45 -13.51
N ASP A 29 6.24 -8.72 -13.18
CA ASP A 29 6.79 -9.14 -11.88
C ASP A 29 8.19 -8.58 -11.65
N GLY A 30 8.37 -7.96 -10.48
CA GLY A 30 9.64 -7.35 -10.07
C GLY A 30 9.92 -5.97 -10.66
N GLU A 31 9.04 -5.41 -11.48
CA GLU A 31 9.20 -4.05 -11.97
C GLU A 31 8.99 -3.00 -10.87
N PHE A 32 9.80 -1.96 -10.94
CA PHE A 32 9.65 -0.73 -10.16
C PHE A 32 9.12 0.38 -11.07
N VAL A 33 7.88 0.80 -10.84
CA VAL A 33 7.19 1.80 -11.67
C VAL A 33 6.94 3.07 -10.86
N VAL A 34 7.24 4.23 -11.46
CA VAL A 34 7.00 5.55 -10.86
C VAL A 34 6.01 6.32 -11.71
N PHE A 35 4.89 6.73 -11.12
CA PHE A 35 4.00 7.71 -11.71
C PHE A 35 4.54 9.12 -11.44
N HIS A 36 4.98 9.81 -12.48
CA HIS A 36 5.48 11.18 -12.39
C HIS A 36 4.50 12.16 -13.02
N GLY A 37 4.38 13.35 -12.44
CA GLY A 37 3.52 14.42 -12.95
C GLY A 37 3.18 15.46 -11.88
N PRO A 38 2.57 16.59 -12.27
CA PRO A 38 2.20 17.66 -11.35
C PRO A 38 1.21 17.20 -10.28
N SER A 39 1.11 17.96 -9.19
CA SER A 39 0.10 17.71 -8.15
C SER A 39 -1.31 17.77 -8.77
N GLY A 40 -2.18 16.84 -8.36
CA GLY A 40 -3.56 16.76 -8.87
C GLY A 40 -3.73 16.04 -10.22
N CYS A 41 -2.68 15.55 -10.87
CA CYS A 41 -2.80 14.84 -12.16
C CYS A 41 -3.29 13.37 -12.05
N GLY A 42 -3.77 12.93 -10.89
CA GLY A 42 -4.39 11.61 -10.74
C GLY A 42 -3.50 10.49 -10.23
N LYS A 43 -2.22 10.73 -9.88
CA LYS A 43 -1.29 9.69 -9.38
C LYS A 43 -1.86 8.92 -8.18
N SER A 44 -2.20 9.63 -7.11
CA SER A 44 -2.80 9.01 -5.90
C SER A 44 -4.15 8.37 -6.18
N THR A 45 -4.91 8.91 -7.15
CA THR A 45 -6.18 8.31 -7.57
C THR A 45 -5.95 6.93 -8.19
N ILE A 46 -4.96 6.80 -9.08
CA ILE A 46 -4.60 5.49 -9.67
C ILE A 46 -4.19 4.52 -8.57
N LEU A 47 -3.29 4.90 -7.66
CA LEU A 47 -2.86 4.05 -6.55
C LEU A 47 -4.03 3.60 -5.67
N ARG A 48 -4.97 4.50 -5.36
CA ARG A 48 -6.17 4.19 -4.57
C ARG A 48 -7.13 3.26 -5.30
N MET A 49 -7.31 3.43 -6.62
CA MET A 49 -8.11 2.51 -7.43
C MET A 49 -7.51 1.09 -7.45
N ILE A 50 -6.17 0.97 -7.58
CA ILE A 50 -5.47 -0.31 -7.47
C ILE A 50 -5.70 -0.92 -6.08
N GLY A 51 -5.55 -0.13 -5.03
CA GLY A 51 -5.78 -0.54 -3.64
C GLY A 51 -7.23 -0.87 -3.30
N GLY A 52 -8.19 -0.52 -4.17
CA GLY A 52 -9.63 -0.66 -3.92
C GLY A 52 -10.20 0.33 -2.92
N LEU A 53 -9.50 1.45 -2.72
CA LEU A 53 -9.90 2.54 -1.83
C LEU A 53 -10.66 3.63 -2.56
N GLU A 54 -10.70 3.54 -3.88
CA GLU A 54 -11.41 4.45 -4.78
C GLU A 54 -12.09 3.62 -5.87
N ASP A 55 -13.37 3.90 -6.15
CA ASP A 55 -14.12 3.21 -7.18
C ASP A 55 -13.66 3.64 -8.58
N ILE A 56 -13.65 2.69 -9.49
CA ILE A 56 -13.35 2.87 -10.90
C ILE A 56 -14.63 3.28 -11.63
N THR A 57 -14.57 4.33 -12.45
CA THR A 57 -15.74 4.73 -13.27
C THR A 57 -15.90 3.79 -14.47
N SER A 58 -14.80 3.47 -15.15
CA SER A 58 -14.76 2.48 -16.22
C SER A 58 -13.34 1.93 -16.39
N GLY A 59 -13.20 0.85 -17.16
CA GLY A 59 -11.94 0.13 -17.31
C GLY A 59 -11.80 -1.03 -16.35
N LYS A 60 -10.66 -1.70 -16.40
CA LYS A 60 -10.41 -2.92 -15.64
C LYS A 60 -9.02 -2.93 -15.03
N ILE A 61 -8.92 -3.55 -13.85
CA ILE A 61 -7.63 -3.84 -13.20
C ILE A 61 -7.52 -5.33 -12.96
N TYR A 62 -6.39 -5.92 -13.32
CA TYR A 62 -6.07 -7.31 -13.05
C TYR A 62 -4.76 -7.42 -12.27
N LEU A 63 -4.72 -8.31 -11.30
CA LEU A 63 -3.50 -8.79 -10.65
C LEU A 63 -3.32 -10.26 -10.99
N ASP A 64 -2.27 -10.58 -11.70
CA ASP A 64 -2.13 -11.86 -12.39
C ASP A 64 -3.36 -12.07 -13.32
N ASN A 65 -4.07 -13.17 -13.17
CA ASN A 65 -5.32 -13.44 -13.89
C ASN A 65 -6.58 -13.09 -13.07
N THR A 66 -6.42 -12.35 -11.97
CA THR A 66 -7.52 -12.03 -11.05
C THR A 66 -8.06 -10.63 -11.34
N PHE A 67 -9.32 -10.52 -11.73
CA PHE A 67 -10.02 -9.26 -11.90
C PHE A 67 -10.26 -8.59 -10.54
N LEU A 68 -9.76 -7.36 -10.36
CA LEU A 68 -9.72 -6.69 -9.05
C LEU A 68 -10.89 -5.74 -8.77
N ASN A 69 -11.64 -5.28 -9.78
CA ASN A 69 -12.64 -4.22 -9.57
C ASN A 69 -13.65 -4.55 -8.48
N ASP A 70 -14.08 -5.82 -8.40
CA ASP A 70 -15.09 -6.29 -7.43
C ASP A 70 -14.49 -6.87 -6.15
N ILE A 71 -13.15 -6.88 -6.02
CA ILE A 71 -12.47 -7.44 -4.85
C ILE A 71 -12.26 -6.35 -3.80
N LEU A 72 -12.67 -6.64 -2.58
CA LEU A 72 -12.46 -5.74 -1.43
C LEU A 72 -10.97 -5.48 -1.18
N PRO A 73 -10.58 -4.29 -0.71
CA PRO A 73 -9.18 -3.93 -0.48
C PRO A 73 -8.38 -4.96 0.32
N ARG A 74 -8.96 -5.51 1.38
CA ARG A 74 -8.34 -6.52 2.26
C ARG A 74 -7.98 -7.84 1.57
N ASP A 75 -8.67 -8.15 0.44
CA ASP A 75 -8.55 -9.43 -0.26
C ASP A 75 -7.69 -9.32 -1.53
N ARG A 76 -7.25 -8.10 -1.91
CA ARG A 76 -6.46 -7.85 -3.14
C ARG A 76 -5.02 -8.32 -3.08
N LYS A 77 -4.51 -8.82 -1.95
CA LYS A 77 -3.10 -9.19 -1.74
C LYS A 77 -2.10 -8.06 -2.06
N LEU A 78 -2.53 -6.83 -1.88
CA LEU A 78 -1.76 -5.61 -2.05
C LEU A 78 -1.48 -4.99 -0.68
N ALA A 79 -0.48 -4.13 -0.61
CA ALA A 79 -0.27 -3.25 0.54
C ALA A 79 -0.01 -1.83 0.05
N MET A 80 -0.44 -0.84 0.84
CA MET A 80 -0.26 0.57 0.52
C MET A 80 0.38 1.30 1.68
N ALA A 81 1.45 2.04 1.39
CA ALA A 81 2.04 3.02 2.28
C ALA A 81 1.48 4.40 1.88
N PHE A 82 0.84 5.07 2.83
CA PHE A 82 0.20 6.37 2.60
C PHE A 82 1.15 7.52 2.90
N GLN A 83 1.02 8.62 2.19
CA GLN A 83 1.74 9.87 2.35
C GLN A 83 1.72 10.39 3.81
N ASN A 84 0.60 10.31 4.50
CA ASN A 84 0.45 10.74 5.89
C ASN A 84 0.80 9.64 6.91
N TYR A 85 1.47 8.57 6.46
CA TYR A 85 1.88 7.39 7.22
C TYR A 85 0.74 6.60 7.88
N ALA A 86 -0.41 7.21 8.17
CA ALA A 86 -1.59 6.62 8.82
C ALA A 86 -1.24 5.71 10.03
N LEU A 87 -0.25 6.10 10.85
CA LEU A 87 0.20 5.33 12.01
C LEU A 87 -0.69 5.55 13.23
N TYR A 88 -0.92 4.49 13.98
CA TYR A 88 -1.70 4.52 15.22
C TYR A 88 -0.84 5.12 16.36
N LYS A 89 -1.10 6.37 16.71
CA LYS A 89 -0.29 7.18 17.63
C LYS A 89 -0.19 6.61 19.06
N TYR A 90 -1.18 5.80 19.47
CA TYR A 90 -1.22 5.18 20.80
C TYR A 90 -0.45 3.87 20.89
N MET A 91 -0.13 3.26 19.76
CA MET A 91 0.65 2.03 19.66
C MET A 91 2.15 2.34 19.61
N ASN A 92 2.98 1.35 19.96
CA ASN A 92 4.41 1.38 19.69
C ASN A 92 4.70 0.99 18.22
N VAL A 93 5.96 1.04 17.82
CA VAL A 93 6.39 0.68 16.46
C VAL A 93 6.05 -0.77 16.13
N TYR A 94 6.38 -1.71 17.02
CA TYR A 94 6.07 -3.14 16.85
C TYR A 94 4.57 -3.38 16.61
N ASP A 95 3.71 -2.80 17.45
CA ASP A 95 2.28 -2.99 17.35
C ASP A 95 1.68 -2.38 16.08
N ASN A 96 2.20 -1.23 15.63
CA ASN A 96 1.84 -0.66 14.34
C ASN A 96 2.14 -1.62 13.19
N MET A 97 3.33 -2.22 13.16
CA MET A 97 3.72 -3.17 12.13
C MET A 97 2.94 -4.49 12.22
N ALA A 98 2.69 -4.96 13.44
CA ALA A 98 2.04 -6.25 13.68
C ALA A 98 0.52 -6.26 13.46
N LEU A 99 -0.13 -5.10 13.48
CA LEU A 99 -1.61 -5.02 13.55
C LEU A 99 -2.31 -5.78 12.41
N GLY A 100 -1.89 -5.58 11.17
CA GLY A 100 -2.48 -6.27 10.02
C GLY A 100 -2.34 -7.79 10.07
N LEU A 101 -1.27 -8.28 10.68
CA LEU A 101 -1.04 -9.72 10.87
C LEU A 101 -1.88 -10.27 12.03
N LYS A 102 -2.05 -9.49 13.11
CA LYS A 102 -2.92 -9.83 14.25
C LYS A 102 -4.39 -9.94 13.81
N LEU A 103 -4.86 -9.03 12.98
CA LEU A 103 -6.23 -9.03 12.45
C LEU A 103 -6.52 -10.20 11.49
N ARG A 104 -5.48 -10.87 11.01
CA ARG A 104 -5.56 -12.10 10.20
C ARG A 104 -5.36 -13.38 11.02
N ASP A 105 -5.37 -13.28 12.36
CA ASP A 105 -5.22 -14.36 13.31
C ASP A 105 -3.97 -15.23 13.12
N LEU A 106 -2.85 -14.61 12.64
CA LEU A 106 -1.60 -15.33 12.47
C LEU A 106 -0.96 -15.70 13.82
N PRO A 107 -0.26 -16.84 13.91
CA PRO A 107 0.45 -17.24 15.12
C PRO A 107 1.47 -16.17 15.58
N ARG A 108 1.58 -15.98 16.90
CA ARG A 108 2.50 -15.00 17.50
C ARG A 108 3.94 -15.17 17.05
N THR A 109 4.39 -16.38 16.87
CA THR A 109 5.75 -16.70 16.38
C THR A 109 5.97 -16.16 14.97
N VAL A 110 4.99 -16.35 14.07
CA VAL A 110 5.03 -15.84 12.68
C VAL A 110 5.04 -14.32 12.67
N ILE A 111 4.14 -13.68 13.45
CA ILE A 111 4.08 -12.22 13.56
C ILE A 111 5.42 -11.67 14.02
N ASN A 112 5.98 -12.23 15.10
CA ASN A 112 7.24 -11.77 15.68
C ASN A 112 8.41 -11.89 14.69
N THR A 113 8.49 -13.01 13.97
CA THR A 113 9.52 -13.23 12.94
C THR A 113 9.38 -12.21 11.82
N ARG A 114 8.18 -12.03 11.24
CA ARG A 114 7.96 -11.09 10.13
C ARG A 114 8.27 -9.66 10.53
N VAL A 115 7.81 -9.21 11.71
CA VAL A 115 8.06 -7.85 12.20
C VAL A 115 9.56 -7.62 12.42
N LYS A 116 10.27 -8.55 13.06
CA LYS A 116 11.72 -8.43 13.29
C LYS A 116 12.51 -8.41 11.98
N THR A 117 12.17 -9.28 11.04
CA THR A 117 12.82 -9.31 9.71
C THR A 117 12.63 -8.00 8.97
N ALA A 118 11.38 -7.49 8.92
CA ALA A 118 11.09 -6.21 8.28
C ALA A 118 11.78 -5.02 8.97
N ALA A 119 11.81 -5.02 10.32
CA ALA A 119 12.49 -4.00 11.10
C ALA A 119 14.00 -3.99 10.86
N ALA A 120 14.64 -5.16 10.77
CA ALA A 120 16.05 -5.28 10.44
C ALA A 120 16.36 -4.77 9.03
N PHE A 121 15.53 -5.15 8.05
CA PHE A 121 15.66 -4.68 6.67
C PHE A 121 15.56 -3.15 6.55
N LEU A 122 14.68 -2.53 7.34
CA LEU A 122 14.44 -1.08 7.33
C LEU A 122 15.34 -0.29 8.30
N GLY A 123 16.21 -0.96 9.06
CA GLY A 123 17.10 -0.31 10.03
C GLY A 123 16.36 0.36 11.20
N ILE A 124 15.26 -0.25 11.68
CA ILE A 124 14.43 0.26 12.78
C ILE A 124 14.24 -0.74 13.92
N SER A 125 15.14 -1.72 14.05
CA SER A 125 15.04 -2.76 15.08
C SER A 125 15.15 -2.20 16.51
N ASP A 126 15.96 -1.18 16.71
CA ASP A 126 16.21 -0.52 17.99
C ASP A 126 15.06 0.34 18.51
N ILE A 127 14.11 0.68 17.63
CA ILE A 127 12.95 1.51 17.98
C ILE A 127 11.63 0.74 18.11
N LEU A 128 11.62 -0.58 17.97
CA LEU A 128 10.39 -1.40 17.98
C LEU A 128 9.50 -1.17 19.21
N THR A 129 10.08 -0.88 20.36
CA THR A 129 9.35 -0.62 21.61
C THR A 129 8.95 0.84 21.80
N LYS A 130 9.49 1.75 21.00
CA LYS A 130 9.21 3.20 21.12
C LYS A 130 7.79 3.53 20.67
N LYS A 131 7.22 4.57 21.28
CA LYS A 131 5.94 5.13 20.84
C LYS A 131 6.12 5.95 19.56
N ILE A 132 5.11 5.97 18.70
CA ILE A 132 5.14 6.73 17.43
C ILE A 132 5.42 8.23 17.66
N ARG A 133 5.00 8.80 18.79
CA ARG A 133 5.25 10.21 19.12
C ARG A 133 6.71 10.54 19.41
N SER A 134 7.52 9.55 19.79
CA SER A 134 8.92 9.73 20.20
C SER A 134 9.94 9.40 19.09
N ILE A 135 9.49 9.11 17.90
CA ILE A 135 10.34 8.80 16.75
C ILE A 135 10.30 9.94 15.72
N SER A 136 11.37 10.07 14.95
CA SER A 136 11.51 11.07 13.88
C SER A 136 10.56 10.79 12.72
N ASP A 137 10.41 11.75 11.82
CA ASP A 137 9.54 11.63 10.66
C ASP A 137 10.05 10.58 9.67
N SER A 138 11.37 10.53 9.45
CA SER A 138 12.02 9.49 8.64
C SER A 138 11.81 8.07 9.23
N GLU A 139 11.84 7.93 10.57
CA GLU A 139 11.52 6.66 11.23
C GLU A 139 10.04 6.30 11.06
N ARG A 140 9.12 7.27 11.14
CA ARG A 140 7.68 7.05 10.89
C ARG A 140 7.42 6.54 9.48
N GLN A 141 8.08 7.11 8.47
CA GLN A 141 8.01 6.65 7.09
C GLN A 141 8.43 5.18 6.98
N ARG A 142 9.57 4.81 7.57
CA ARG A 142 10.05 3.43 7.60
C ARG A 142 9.08 2.49 8.33
N VAL A 143 8.48 2.93 9.43
CA VAL A 143 7.45 2.15 10.14
C VAL A 143 6.21 1.92 9.28
N ALA A 144 5.74 2.93 8.54
CA ALA A 144 4.62 2.80 7.62
C ALA A 144 4.92 1.80 6.49
N LEU A 145 6.13 1.88 5.93
CA LEU A 145 6.60 0.91 4.94
C LEU A 145 6.71 -0.50 5.55
N GLY A 146 7.25 -0.61 6.77
CA GLY A 146 7.34 -1.86 7.53
C GLY A 146 5.97 -2.51 7.75
N ARG A 147 4.97 -1.72 8.11
CA ARG A 147 3.58 -2.19 8.25
C ARG A 147 3.01 -2.76 6.94
N ALA A 148 3.41 -2.21 5.81
CA ALA A 148 2.99 -2.70 4.50
C ALA A 148 3.69 -4.02 4.13
N ILE A 149 5.02 -4.10 4.26
CA ILE A 149 5.80 -5.26 3.79
C ILE A 149 5.67 -6.50 4.67
N VAL A 150 5.36 -6.38 5.97
CA VAL A 150 5.15 -7.55 6.84
C VAL A 150 4.02 -8.46 6.38
N CYS A 151 3.07 -7.92 5.62
CA CYS A 151 1.96 -8.68 5.05
C CYS A 151 2.35 -9.55 3.86
N HIS A 152 3.60 -9.45 3.37
CA HIS A 152 4.10 -10.09 2.15
C HIS A 152 3.17 -9.86 0.95
N PRO A 153 2.92 -8.60 0.60
CA PRO A 153 2.04 -8.28 -0.52
C PRO A 153 2.66 -8.71 -1.84
N LYS A 154 1.83 -9.01 -2.83
CA LYS A 154 2.28 -9.23 -4.21
C LYS A 154 2.72 -7.92 -4.88
N VAL A 155 2.04 -6.82 -4.55
CA VAL A 155 2.39 -5.47 -5.02
C VAL A 155 2.39 -4.52 -3.84
N LEU A 156 3.41 -3.69 -3.76
CA LEU A 156 3.53 -2.60 -2.80
C LEU A 156 3.24 -1.28 -3.52
N LEU A 157 2.24 -0.57 -3.04
CA LEU A 157 1.88 0.76 -3.51
C LEU A 157 2.44 1.79 -2.52
N VAL A 158 3.14 2.80 -3.04
CA VAL A 158 3.71 3.89 -2.22
C VAL A 158 3.17 5.20 -2.75
N ASP A 159 2.38 5.90 -1.94
CA ASP A 159 1.79 7.20 -2.27
C ASP A 159 2.64 8.27 -1.58
N GLU A 160 3.56 8.85 -2.33
CA GLU A 160 4.48 9.93 -1.90
C GLU A 160 4.35 11.12 -2.85
N ASP A 161 4.58 12.34 -2.35
CA ASP A 161 4.63 13.59 -3.16
C ASP A 161 5.93 13.72 -3.94
#